data_0f8016122554b12f6dc9cff64da8eb6d
#
_entry.id   0f8016122554b12f6dc9cff64da8eb6d
#
_cell.length_a   1.000
_cell.length_b   1.000
_cell.length_c   1.000
_cell.angle_alpha   90.00
_cell.angle_beta   90.00
_cell.angle_gamma   90.00
#
_symmetry.space_group_name_H-M   'P 1'
#
loop_
_entity.id
_entity.type
_entity.pdbx_description
1 polymer ?
#
loop_
_entity_poly.entity_id
_entity_poly.type
_entity_poly.pdbx_seq_one_letter_code
_entity_poly.pdbx_strand_id
1 'polypeptide(L)' 'MSDADVGAAIDAAIRETGAAGVKDMGKVIGALKAKYAGQMDFGKASGLVKGKLAG' A
#
# COMPACT_ATOMS: atom_id res chain seq x y z
N MET A 1 10.63 8.36 -2.53
CA MET A 1 9.36 8.54 -3.25
C MET A 1 8.57 9.68 -2.65
N SER A 2 7.92 10.48 -3.48
CA SER A 2 7.03 11.53 -2.99
C SER A 2 5.72 10.93 -2.48
N ASP A 3 4.92 11.73 -1.77
CA ASP A 3 3.62 11.27 -1.29
C ASP A 3 2.72 10.85 -2.45
N ALA A 4 2.78 11.54 -3.58
CA ALA A 4 2.03 11.17 -4.76
C ALA A 4 2.49 9.82 -5.32
N ASP A 5 3.80 9.57 -5.33
CA ASP A 5 4.36 8.30 -5.79
C ASP A 5 3.95 7.16 -4.87
N VAL A 6 3.97 7.38 -3.57
CA VAL A 6 3.55 6.38 -2.59
C VAL A 6 2.07 6.05 -2.79
N GLY A 7 1.23 7.07 -2.97
CA GLY A 7 -0.20 6.88 -3.22
C GLY A 7 -0.46 6.05 -4.48
N ALA A 8 0.25 6.35 -5.57
CA ALA A 8 0.12 5.61 -6.82
C ALA A 8 0.58 4.16 -6.66
N ALA A 9 1.67 3.93 -5.93
CA ALA A 9 2.18 2.59 -5.66
C ALA A 9 1.17 1.77 -4.85
N ILE A 10 0.54 2.39 -3.86
CA ILE A 10 -0.47 1.74 -3.03
C ILE A 10 -1.69 1.35 -3.87
N ASP A 11 -2.17 2.26 -4.72
CA ASP A 11 -3.29 1.97 -5.60
C ASP A 11 -3.00 0.79 -6.52
N ALA A 12 -1.81 0.74 -7.10
CA ALA A 12 -1.39 -0.37 -7.95
C ALA A 12 -1.34 -1.68 -7.15
N ALA A 13 -0.82 -1.64 -5.94
CA ALA A 13 -0.73 -2.81 -5.08
C ALA A 13 -2.12 -3.33 -4.69
N ILE A 14 -3.06 -2.43 -4.42
CA ILE A 14 -4.45 -2.80 -4.12
C ILE A 14 -5.08 -3.54 -5.31
N ARG A 15 -4.86 -3.04 -6.52
CA ARG A 15 -5.37 -3.67 -7.74
C ARG A 15 -4.73 -5.04 -7.97
N GLU A 16 -3.42 -5.14 -7.80
CA GLU A 16 -2.68 -6.39 -8.03
C GLU A 16 -3.06 -7.47 -7.03
N THR A 17 -3.28 -7.11 -5.78
CA THR A 17 -3.63 -8.08 -4.74
C THR A 17 -5.11 -8.38 -4.67
N GLY A 18 -5.94 -7.58 -5.33
CA GLY A 18 -7.38 -7.71 -5.26
C GLY A 18 -7.94 -7.37 -3.88
N ALA A 19 -7.25 -6.53 -3.13
CA ALA A 19 -7.68 -6.16 -1.79
C ALA A 19 -9.03 -5.46 -1.81
N ALA A 20 -9.96 -5.91 -0.98
CA ALA A 20 -11.32 -5.41 -0.94
C ALA A 20 -11.65 -4.66 0.35
N GLY A 21 -10.82 -4.76 1.38
CA GLY A 21 -11.06 -4.12 2.66
C GLY A 21 -9.84 -4.13 3.55
N VAL A 22 -9.98 -3.52 4.71
CA VAL A 22 -8.87 -3.36 5.68
C VAL A 22 -8.23 -4.69 6.06
N LYS A 23 -9.01 -5.75 6.10
CA LYS A 23 -8.47 -7.08 6.44
C LYS A 23 -7.45 -7.59 5.42
N ASP A 24 -7.43 -7.02 4.22
CA ASP A 24 -6.48 -7.39 3.17
C ASP A 24 -5.24 -6.48 3.16
N MET A 25 -5.15 -5.57 4.10
CA MET A 25 -4.06 -4.62 4.24
C MET A 25 -2.68 -5.30 4.27
N GLY A 26 -2.57 -6.44 4.95
CA GLY A 26 -1.32 -7.20 4.99
C GLY A 26 -0.85 -7.64 3.62
N LYS A 27 -1.77 -8.01 2.74
CA LYS A 27 -1.45 -8.41 1.36
C LYS A 27 -0.88 -7.23 0.58
N VAL A 28 -1.51 -6.06 0.72
CA VAL A 28 -1.07 -4.84 0.04
C VAL A 28 0.32 -4.44 0.52
N ILE A 29 0.53 -4.44 1.83
CA ILE A 29 1.82 -4.09 2.42
C ILE A 29 2.90 -5.08 1.98
N GLY A 30 2.58 -6.37 1.94
CA GLY A 30 3.50 -7.39 1.46
C GLY A 30 3.92 -7.15 0.02
N ALA A 31 2.97 -6.80 -0.85
CA ALA A 31 3.25 -6.46 -2.24
C ALA A 31 4.15 -5.23 -2.36
N LEU A 32 3.88 -4.20 -1.54
CA LEU A 32 4.70 -2.99 -1.51
C LEU A 32 6.12 -3.28 -1.05
N LYS A 33 6.29 -4.10 -0.03
CA LYS A 33 7.62 -4.49 0.45
C LYS A 33 8.41 -5.24 -0.62
N ALA A 34 7.73 -6.10 -1.37
CA ALA A 34 8.38 -6.85 -2.43
C ALA A 34 8.88 -5.94 -3.56
N LYS A 35 8.10 -4.89 -3.89
CA LYS A 35 8.43 -3.99 -4.99
C LYS A 35 9.29 -2.82 -4.59
N TYR A 36 9.08 -2.27 -3.41
CA TYR A 36 9.67 -1.00 -2.98
C TYR A 36 10.45 -1.10 -1.68
N ALA A 37 11.06 -2.25 -1.42
CA ALA A 37 11.86 -2.45 -0.21
C ALA A 37 12.92 -1.34 -0.08
N GLY A 38 12.91 -0.65 1.04
CA GLY A 38 13.84 0.44 1.30
C GLY A 38 13.58 1.74 0.55
N GLN A 39 12.51 1.81 -0.26
CA GLN A 39 12.20 2.99 -1.08
C GLN A 39 11.09 3.86 -0.49
N MET A 40 10.36 3.37 0.47
CA MET A 40 9.31 4.14 1.13
C MET A 40 9.25 3.81 2.61
N ASP A 41 8.63 4.70 3.37
CA ASP A 41 8.36 4.48 4.79
C ASP A 41 7.10 3.61 4.92
N PHE A 42 7.29 2.34 5.23
CA PHE A 42 6.17 1.41 5.34
C PHE A 42 5.24 1.69 6.52
N GLY A 43 5.73 2.36 7.56
CA GLY A 43 4.87 2.80 8.64
C GLY A 43 3.84 3.81 8.15
N LYS A 44 4.29 4.76 7.34
CA LYS A 44 3.44 5.77 6.72
C LYS A 44 2.54 5.13 5.66
N ALA A 45 3.12 4.25 4.82
CA ALA A 45 2.38 3.54 3.79
C ALA A 45 1.26 2.70 4.38
N SER A 46 1.51 2.05 5.51
CA SER A 46 0.51 1.25 6.22
C SER A 46 -0.72 2.09 6.58
N GLY A 47 -0.52 3.30 7.09
CA GLY A 47 -1.61 4.21 7.39
C GLY A 47 -2.40 4.61 6.15
N LEU A 48 -1.69 4.86 5.04
CA LEU A 48 -2.32 5.21 3.78
C LEU A 48 -3.12 4.05 3.20
N VAL A 49 -2.59 2.84 3.27
CA VAL A 49 -3.28 1.63 2.82
C VAL A 49 -4.57 1.44 3.61
N LYS A 50 -4.49 1.57 4.92
CA LYS A 50 -5.66 1.45 5.78
C LYS A 50 -6.72 2.48 5.40
N GLY A 51 -6.33 3.72 5.18
CA GLY A 51 -7.24 4.78 4.78
C GLY A 51 -7.92 4.50 3.45
N LYS A 52 -7.18 4.00 2.48
CA LYS A 52 -7.73 3.68 1.17
C LYS A 52 -8.67 2.48 1.20
N LEU A 53 -8.36 1.46 1.99
CA LEU A 53 -9.19 0.26 2.09
C LEU A 53 -10.41 0.47 2.97
N ALA A 54 -10.32 1.35 3.96
CA ALA A 54 -11.44 1.66 4.84
C ALA A 54 -12.40 2.66 4.20
N GLY A 55 -11.89 3.46 3.32
CA GLY A 55 -12.68 4.45 2.61
C GLY A 55 -13.37 3.89 1.42
#